data_ff365b1d5a31a6c568077b105185eca2
#
_entry.id   ff365b1d5a31a6c568077b105185eca2
#
_cell.length_a   1.000
_cell.length_b   1.000
_cell.length_c   1.000
_cell.angle_alpha   90.00
_cell.angle_beta   90.00
_cell.angle_gamma   90.00
#
_symmetry.space_group_name_H-M   'P 1'
#
loop_
_entity.id
_entity.type
_entity.pdbx_description
1 polymer ?
#
loop_
_entity_poly.entity_id
_entity_poly.type
_entity_poly.pdbx_seq_one_letter_code
_entity_poly.pdbx_strand_id
1 'polypeptide(L)'
;MEQWRNLIHINRNFQKAVNLQLDIGDHGRIEHYIPTRSSMLILRRYLKAVTGEAKEHATVLIGPYGKGKSHLLLVLLSILSCDLPQSVFEKIKITDPETADLVTQIRKENKKYLPVLVSSVPGFSMNQILLFALREALEKNGLSDIAPETAFTEALRILEKWEKEYSDVYARFCEYLTEHQTDVQDLKKNLKRKHKQSLELFKELYPMLTAGSTFMPLMQSETIRSYQQIIRSLTEECGYEGIFIIFDEFSKYIEGHEKSGFAEDMKTLQDMCELAESSDQKLFFTMVAHKSIHEYT
;
A
#
# COMPACT_ATOMS: atom_id res chain seq x y z
N MET A 1 -6.80 7.56 -49.19
CA MET A 1 -6.74 7.37 -47.73
C MET A 1 -7.47 6.12 -47.23
N GLU A 2 -8.40 5.52 -47.98
CA GLU A 2 -9.10 4.28 -47.59
C GLU A 2 -8.26 3.01 -47.61
N GLN A 3 -7.25 2.92 -48.46
CA GLN A 3 -6.42 1.70 -48.62
C GLN A 3 -5.59 1.32 -47.37
N TRP A 4 -5.23 2.28 -46.51
CA TRP A 4 -4.42 2.01 -45.32
C TRP A 4 -5.22 1.50 -44.12
N ARG A 5 -6.52 1.75 -44.04
CA ARG A 5 -7.40 1.27 -42.96
C ARG A 5 -7.54 -0.24 -42.90
N ASN A 6 -7.38 -0.91 -44.01
CA ASN A 6 -7.47 -2.39 -44.08
C ASN A 6 -6.14 -3.09 -43.79
N LEU A 7 -5.02 -2.36 -43.77
CA LEU A 7 -3.69 -2.90 -43.50
C LEU A 7 -3.20 -2.63 -42.04
N ILE A 8 -3.83 -1.72 -41.33
CA ILE A 8 -3.44 -1.36 -39.96
C ILE A 8 -4.55 -1.79 -39.02
N HIS A 9 -4.32 -2.90 -38.31
CA HIS A 9 -5.18 -3.31 -37.21
C HIS A 9 -4.69 -2.67 -35.91
N ILE A 10 -5.45 -1.69 -35.41
CA ILE A 10 -5.16 -1.09 -34.11
C ILE A 10 -5.68 -2.03 -33.03
N ASN A 11 -4.77 -2.61 -32.26
CA ASN A 11 -5.16 -3.38 -31.09
C ASN A 11 -5.68 -2.43 -29.99
N ARG A 12 -7.00 -2.42 -29.78
CA ARG A 12 -7.66 -1.54 -28.82
C ARG A 12 -7.22 -1.74 -27.37
N ASN A 13 -6.62 -2.87 -27.04
CA ASN A 13 -6.10 -3.16 -25.72
C ASN A 13 -4.89 -2.29 -25.34
N PHE A 14 -4.17 -1.73 -26.32
CA PHE A 14 -3.07 -0.78 -26.09
C PHE A 14 -3.52 0.69 -26.05
N GLN A 15 -4.79 0.99 -26.25
CA GLN A 15 -5.30 2.37 -26.27
C GLN A 15 -5.62 2.94 -24.88
N LYS A 16 -5.74 2.10 -23.85
CA LYS A 16 -6.05 2.55 -22.48
C LYS A 16 -4.77 2.67 -21.67
N ALA A 17 -4.58 3.82 -21.03
CA ALA A 17 -3.53 3.98 -20.02
C ALA A 17 -3.71 2.93 -18.91
N VAL A 18 -2.60 2.40 -18.41
CA VAL A 18 -2.60 1.51 -17.24
C VAL A 18 -2.87 2.34 -15.99
N ASN A 19 -3.87 1.92 -15.23
CA ASN A 19 -4.15 2.44 -13.89
C ASN A 19 -3.85 1.34 -12.87
N LEU A 20 -2.80 1.52 -12.08
CA LEU A 20 -2.35 0.49 -11.14
C LEU A 20 -3.43 0.05 -10.16
N GLN A 21 -4.27 0.97 -9.67
CA GLN A 21 -5.32 0.64 -8.70
C GLN A 21 -6.45 -0.21 -9.27
N LEU A 22 -6.75 -0.04 -10.56
CA LEU A 22 -7.83 -0.77 -11.24
C LEU A 22 -7.34 -2.02 -11.94
N ASP A 23 -6.09 -2.01 -12.43
CA ASP A 23 -5.56 -3.04 -13.29
C ASP A 23 -4.71 -4.08 -12.52
N ILE A 24 -4.46 -3.88 -11.20
CA ILE A 24 -3.76 -4.87 -10.38
C ILE A 24 -4.56 -6.17 -10.33
N GLY A 25 -3.92 -7.31 -10.64
CA GLY A 25 -4.58 -8.61 -10.76
C GLY A 25 -5.33 -8.84 -12.09
N ASP A 26 -5.40 -7.86 -12.98
CA ASP A 26 -5.95 -8.05 -14.33
C ASP A 26 -4.91 -8.70 -15.24
N HIS A 27 -4.99 -10.04 -15.36
CA HIS A 27 -4.10 -10.81 -16.23
C HIS A 27 -4.16 -10.36 -17.70
N GLY A 28 -5.32 -9.96 -18.19
CA GLY A 28 -5.46 -9.46 -19.56
C GLY A 28 -4.62 -8.21 -19.82
N ARG A 29 -4.50 -7.34 -18.82
CA ARG A 29 -3.62 -6.16 -18.88
C ARG A 29 -2.15 -6.54 -18.82
N ILE A 30 -1.79 -7.43 -17.90
CA ILE A 30 -0.42 -7.89 -17.70
C ILE A 30 0.08 -8.63 -18.93
N GLU A 31 -0.73 -9.50 -19.56
CA GLU A 31 -0.36 -10.29 -20.75
C GLU A 31 0.00 -9.42 -21.96
N HIS A 32 -0.52 -8.21 -22.06
CA HIS A 32 -0.17 -7.28 -23.14
C HIS A 32 1.18 -6.57 -22.94
N TYR A 33 1.89 -6.85 -21.85
CA TYR A 33 3.21 -6.28 -21.61
C TYR A 33 4.22 -6.73 -22.69
N ILE A 34 4.98 -5.77 -23.16
CA ILE A 34 6.08 -5.97 -24.13
C ILE A 34 7.39 -5.63 -23.41
N PRO A 35 8.19 -6.63 -23.03
CA PRO A 35 9.50 -6.40 -22.44
C PRO A 35 10.42 -5.68 -23.45
N THR A 36 11.12 -4.66 -22.97
CA THR A 36 12.19 -3.97 -23.71
C THR A 36 13.48 -4.05 -22.90
N ARG A 37 14.65 -3.88 -23.54
CA ARG A 37 15.92 -3.89 -22.82
C ARG A 37 15.95 -2.89 -21.67
N SER A 38 15.43 -1.68 -21.89
CA SER A 38 15.39 -0.64 -20.84
C SER A 38 14.46 -1.02 -19.69
N SER A 39 13.26 -1.56 -19.99
CA SER A 39 12.35 -1.97 -18.93
C SER A 39 12.87 -3.19 -18.16
N MET A 40 13.60 -4.11 -18.80
CA MET A 40 14.22 -5.23 -18.12
C MET A 40 15.34 -4.80 -17.17
N LEU A 41 16.16 -3.82 -17.54
CA LEU A 41 17.17 -3.26 -16.64
C LEU A 41 16.56 -2.67 -15.37
N ILE A 42 15.44 -1.97 -15.50
CA ILE A 42 14.71 -1.40 -14.35
C ILE A 42 14.08 -2.52 -13.51
N LEU A 43 13.40 -3.48 -14.15
CA LEU A 43 12.77 -4.61 -13.47
C LEU A 43 13.81 -5.42 -12.69
N ARG A 44 14.95 -5.73 -13.32
CA ARG A 44 16.06 -6.46 -12.72
C ARG A 44 16.58 -5.76 -11.46
N ARG A 45 16.70 -4.42 -11.48
CA ARG A 45 17.13 -3.66 -10.31
C ARG A 45 16.18 -3.85 -9.13
N TYR A 46 14.88 -3.77 -9.36
CA TYR A 46 13.89 -4.05 -8.32
C TYR A 46 13.97 -5.49 -7.80
N LEU A 47 14.09 -6.47 -8.70
CA LEU A 47 14.14 -7.86 -8.30
C LEU A 47 15.43 -8.20 -7.55
N LYS A 48 16.58 -7.58 -7.91
CA LYS A 48 17.83 -7.70 -7.13
C LYS A 48 17.71 -7.15 -5.72
N ALA A 49 16.98 -6.06 -5.53
CA ALA A 49 16.71 -5.55 -4.19
C ALA A 49 15.83 -6.53 -3.39
N VAL A 50 14.80 -7.10 -4.01
CA VAL A 50 13.92 -8.10 -3.40
C VAL A 50 14.64 -9.41 -3.06
N THR A 51 15.61 -9.84 -3.87
CA THR A 51 16.42 -11.04 -3.59
C THR A 51 17.59 -10.79 -2.64
N GLY A 52 17.84 -9.54 -2.26
CA GLY A 52 18.93 -9.16 -1.35
C GLY A 52 20.28 -8.93 -2.04
N GLU A 53 20.31 -8.93 -3.38
CA GLU A 53 21.52 -8.64 -4.15
C GLU A 53 21.82 -7.13 -4.27
N ALA A 54 20.83 -6.28 -3.97
CA ALA A 54 20.94 -4.82 -3.95
C ALA A 54 20.33 -4.26 -2.66
N LYS A 55 20.76 -3.06 -2.27
CA LYS A 55 20.38 -2.44 -0.99
C LYS A 55 19.35 -1.32 -1.12
N GLU A 56 19.00 -0.92 -2.33
CA GLU A 56 18.09 0.19 -2.55
C GLU A 56 16.64 -0.25 -2.38
N HIS A 57 16.05 0.10 -1.25
CA HIS A 57 14.65 -0.20 -0.93
C HIS A 57 13.72 1.00 -1.17
N ALA A 58 14.25 2.24 -1.14
CA ALA A 58 13.53 3.44 -1.50
C ALA A 58 14.02 3.96 -2.86
N THR A 59 13.10 4.13 -3.82
CA THR A 59 13.46 4.47 -5.20
C THR A 59 12.53 5.51 -5.80
N VAL A 60 13.05 6.30 -6.76
CA VAL A 60 12.24 7.19 -7.59
C VAL A 60 12.36 6.77 -9.05
N LEU A 61 11.25 6.35 -9.64
CA LEU A 61 11.16 5.99 -11.06
C LEU A 61 10.79 7.23 -11.88
N ILE A 62 11.79 7.80 -12.56
CA ILE A 62 11.64 9.02 -13.34
C ILE A 62 11.49 8.70 -14.82
N GLY A 63 10.59 9.40 -15.50
CA GLY A 63 10.46 9.33 -16.96
C GLY A 63 9.17 9.96 -17.47
N PRO A 64 9.15 10.45 -18.72
CA PRO A 64 7.99 11.13 -19.29
C PRO A 64 6.75 10.22 -19.39
N TYR A 65 5.57 10.84 -19.58
CA TYR A 65 4.33 10.12 -19.80
C TYR A 65 4.39 9.17 -21.01
N GLY A 66 3.63 8.07 -20.97
CA GLY A 66 3.52 7.13 -22.07
C GLY A 66 4.73 6.21 -22.30
N LYS A 67 5.73 6.21 -21.42
CA LYS A 67 6.91 5.33 -21.51
C LYS A 67 6.74 3.97 -20.84
N GLY A 68 5.53 3.61 -20.45
CA GLY A 68 5.21 2.28 -19.91
C GLY A 68 5.61 2.05 -18.44
N LYS A 69 5.89 3.10 -17.66
CA LYS A 69 6.24 2.98 -16.22
C LYS A 69 5.19 2.21 -15.43
N SER A 70 3.92 2.63 -15.51
CA SER A 70 2.83 1.96 -14.78
C SER A 70 2.63 0.52 -15.24
N HIS A 71 2.84 0.20 -16.53
CA HIS A 71 2.77 -1.17 -17.00
C HIS A 71 3.93 -2.04 -16.48
N LEU A 72 5.15 -1.49 -16.43
CA LEU A 72 6.30 -2.15 -15.79
C LEU A 72 6.03 -2.44 -14.31
N LEU A 73 5.47 -1.45 -13.59
CA LEU A 73 5.12 -1.61 -12.16
C LEU A 73 4.00 -2.62 -11.95
N LEU A 74 3.03 -2.70 -12.87
CA LEU A 74 1.98 -3.73 -12.84
C LEU A 74 2.59 -5.14 -12.96
N VAL A 75 3.55 -5.32 -13.87
CA VAL A 75 4.29 -6.60 -14.01
C VAL A 75 5.11 -6.89 -12.76
N LEU A 76 5.81 -5.90 -12.21
CA LEU A 76 6.56 -6.05 -10.94
C LEU A 76 5.63 -6.52 -9.82
N LEU A 77 4.48 -5.86 -9.64
CA LEU A 77 3.52 -6.26 -8.61
C LEU A 77 2.97 -7.67 -8.82
N SER A 78 2.72 -8.09 -10.07
CA SER A 78 2.29 -9.47 -10.33
C SER A 78 3.37 -10.51 -10.02
N ILE A 79 4.64 -10.18 -10.20
CA ILE A 79 5.76 -11.03 -9.75
C ILE A 79 5.76 -11.14 -8.22
N LEU A 80 5.65 -9.99 -7.52
CA LEU A 80 5.70 -9.91 -6.06
C LEU A 80 4.44 -10.45 -5.37
N SER A 81 3.34 -10.59 -6.10
CA SER A 81 2.12 -11.28 -5.65
C SER A 81 2.12 -12.77 -5.97
N CYS A 82 3.19 -13.29 -6.59
CA CYS A 82 3.31 -14.66 -7.12
C CYS A 82 2.23 -15.03 -8.16
N ASP A 83 1.74 -14.04 -8.90
CA ASP A 83 0.62 -14.14 -9.85
C ASP A 83 0.97 -13.69 -11.28
N LEU A 84 2.25 -13.80 -11.68
CA LEU A 84 2.68 -13.45 -13.03
C LEU A 84 2.24 -14.51 -14.05
N PRO A 85 1.47 -14.15 -15.13
CA PRO A 85 1.10 -15.05 -16.19
C PRO A 85 2.31 -15.69 -16.87
N GLN A 86 2.19 -16.99 -17.21
CA GLN A 86 3.29 -17.73 -17.84
C GLN A 86 3.68 -17.15 -19.21
N SER A 87 2.71 -16.62 -19.95
CA SER A 87 2.96 -15.95 -21.24
C SER A 87 3.89 -14.76 -21.13
N VAL A 88 3.79 -13.98 -20.02
CA VAL A 88 4.66 -12.83 -19.74
C VAL A 88 6.04 -13.29 -19.25
N PHE A 89 6.08 -14.31 -18.42
CA PHE A 89 7.35 -14.91 -17.98
C PHE A 89 8.20 -15.39 -19.18
N GLU A 90 7.59 -16.06 -20.16
CA GLU A 90 8.31 -16.50 -21.36
C GLU A 90 8.83 -15.30 -22.18
N LYS A 91 8.07 -14.22 -22.31
CA LYS A 91 8.54 -13.00 -22.97
C LYS A 91 9.73 -12.37 -22.23
N ILE A 92 9.68 -12.33 -20.89
CA ILE A 92 10.80 -11.85 -20.06
C ILE A 92 12.03 -12.73 -20.31
N LYS A 93 11.87 -14.07 -20.26
CA LYS A 93 12.95 -15.04 -20.45
C LYS A 93 13.65 -14.90 -21.79
N ILE A 94 12.88 -14.66 -22.87
CA ILE A 94 13.43 -14.43 -24.21
C ILE A 94 14.19 -13.11 -24.28
N THR A 95 13.68 -12.05 -23.61
CA THR A 95 14.26 -10.71 -23.70
C THR A 95 15.47 -10.54 -22.77
N ASP A 96 15.42 -11.13 -21.58
CA ASP A 96 16.43 -11.00 -20.52
C ASP A 96 16.42 -12.23 -19.60
N PRO A 97 17.24 -13.25 -19.89
CA PRO A 97 17.32 -14.47 -19.09
C PRO A 97 17.68 -14.21 -17.61
N GLU A 98 18.57 -13.24 -17.31
CA GLU A 98 18.97 -12.92 -15.93
C GLU A 98 17.77 -12.43 -15.11
N THR A 99 16.91 -11.60 -15.70
CA THR A 99 15.66 -11.19 -15.04
C THR A 99 14.72 -12.37 -14.82
N ALA A 100 14.64 -13.32 -15.77
CA ALA A 100 13.81 -14.52 -15.59
C ALA A 100 14.32 -15.44 -14.48
N ASP A 101 15.63 -15.54 -14.30
CA ASP A 101 16.25 -16.29 -13.18
C ASP A 101 15.83 -15.70 -11.82
N LEU A 102 15.87 -14.38 -11.68
CA LEU A 102 15.40 -13.69 -10.45
C LEU A 102 13.89 -13.92 -10.20
N VAL A 103 13.06 -13.88 -11.24
CA VAL A 103 11.62 -14.21 -11.12
C VAL A 103 11.44 -15.65 -10.66
N THR A 104 12.22 -16.58 -11.20
CA THR A 104 12.19 -18.00 -10.84
C THR A 104 12.60 -18.20 -9.37
N GLN A 105 13.62 -17.48 -8.92
CA GLN A 105 14.05 -17.51 -7.52
C GLN A 105 12.94 -17.03 -6.60
N ILE A 106 12.34 -15.85 -6.87
CA ILE A 106 11.23 -15.27 -6.07
C ILE A 106 10.06 -16.26 -5.99
N ARG A 107 9.69 -16.89 -7.11
CA ARG A 107 8.62 -17.91 -7.13
C ARG A 107 8.98 -19.15 -6.30
N LYS A 108 10.21 -19.65 -6.42
CA LYS A 108 10.69 -20.83 -5.68
C LYS A 108 10.73 -20.57 -4.16
N GLU A 109 11.13 -19.38 -3.75
CA GLU A 109 11.19 -18.96 -2.36
C GLU A 109 9.82 -18.48 -1.83
N ASN A 110 8.80 -18.40 -2.70
CA ASN A 110 7.45 -17.88 -2.43
C ASN A 110 7.48 -16.50 -1.78
N LYS A 111 8.41 -15.63 -2.21
CA LYS A 111 8.55 -14.26 -1.69
C LYS A 111 7.37 -13.41 -2.14
N LYS A 112 6.38 -13.27 -1.28
CA LYS A 112 5.16 -12.52 -1.53
C LYS A 112 5.16 -11.21 -0.75
N TYR A 113 4.86 -10.10 -1.44
CA TYR A 113 4.73 -8.78 -0.84
C TYR A 113 3.31 -8.24 -0.96
N LEU A 114 2.82 -7.56 0.08
CA LEU A 114 1.55 -6.85 0.01
C LEU A 114 1.71 -5.58 -0.83
N PRO A 115 1.01 -5.44 -1.96
CA PRO A 115 1.06 -4.22 -2.75
C PRO A 115 0.25 -3.11 -2.07
N VAL A 116 0.88 -1.97 -1.80
CA VAL A 116 0.23 -0.76 -1.28
C VAL A 116 0.33 0.34 -2.32
N LEU A 117 -0.79 0.71 -2.93
CA LEU A 117 -0.87 1.71 -3.98
C LEU A 117 -1.30 3.05 -3.40
N VAL A 118 -0.40 4.02 -3.44
CA VAL A 118 -0.62 5.36 -2.92
C VAL A 118 -1.04 6.29 -4.05
N SER A 119 -2.15 7.01 -3.86
CA SER A 119 -2.63 8.06 -4.76
C SER A 119 -2.77 9.37 -4.00
N SER A 120 -2.48 10.47 -4.68
CA SER A 120 -2.70 11.78 -4.10
C SER A 120 -4.18 12.08 -3.97
N VAL A 121 -4.60 12.56 -2.80
CA VAL A 121 -5.96 13.02 -2.54
C VAL A 121 -5.88 14.49 -2.10
N PRO A 122 -6.53 15.41 -2.81
CA PRO A 122 -6.50 16.82 -2.45
C PRO A 122 -6.97 17.06 -1.00
N GLY A 123 -6.23 17.87 -0.25
CA GLY A 123 -6.56 18.22 1.14
C GLY A 123 -6.16 17.19 2.20
N PHE A 124 -5.52 16.07 1.81
CA PHE A 124 -5.01 15.08 2.76
C PHE A 124 -3.50 15.26 2.94
N SER A 125 -3.03 15.13 4.19
CA SER A 125 -1.60 15.07 4.50
C SER A 125 -0.98 13.75 4.03
N MET A 126 0.34 13.71 3.90
CA MET A 126 1.08 12.49 3.54
C MET A 126 0.81 11.35 4.51
N ASN A 127 0.74 11.63 5.81
CA ASN A 127 0.36 10.65 6.82
C ASN A 127 -0.99 9.99 6.51
N GLN A 128 -2.02 10.81 6.24
CA GLN A 128 -3.36 10.32 5.93
C GLN A 128 -3.40 9.50 4.64
N ILE A 129 -2.71 9.95 3.60
CA ILE A 129 -2.65 9.26 2.29
C ILE A 129 -2.00 7.88 2.44
N LEU A 130 -0.87 7.80 3.16
CA LEU A 130 -0.16 6.54 3.39
C LEU A 130 -0.99 5.56 4.23
N LEU A 131 -1.61 6.02 5.30
CA LEU A 131 -2.46 5.17 6.16
C LEU A 131 -3.73 4.71 5.44
N PHE A 132 -4.33 5.58 4.62
CA PHE A 132 -5.47 5.21 3.78
C PHE A 132 -5.09 4.12 2.77
N ALA A 133 -3.97 4.29 2.05
CA ALA A 133 -3.48 3.30 1.10
C ALA A 133 -3.17 1.94 1.75
N LEU A 134 -2.54 1.95 2.94
CA LEU A 134 -2.28 0.73 3.70
C LEU A 134 -3.58 0.01 4.08
N ARG A 135 -4.56 0.74 4.59
CA ARG A 135 -5.87 0.19 4.94
C ARG A 135 -6.56 -0.44 3.72
N GLU A 136 -6.61 0.30 2.61
CA GLU A 136 -7.23 -0.18 1.37
C GLU A 136 -6.55 -1.47 0.87
N ALA A 137 -5.22 -1.53 0.95
CA ALA A 137 -4.47 -2.73 0.59
C ALA A 137 -4.81 -3.93 1.48
N LEU A 138 -4.94 -3.73 2.79
CA LEU A 138 -5.34 -4.78 3.72
C LEU A 138 -6.77 -5.28 3.44
N GLU A 139 -7.72 -4.37 3.23
CA GLU A 139 -9.12 -4.70 2.90
C GLU A 139 -9.22 -5.50 1.60
N LYS A 140 -8.56 -5.05 0.53
CA LYS A 140 -8.55 -5.72 -0.78
C LYS A 140 -7.96 -7.14 -0.75
N ASN A 141 -7.03 -7.40 0.16
CA ASN A 141 -6.39 -8.71 0.30
C ASN A 141 -7.00 -9.59 1.39
N GLY A 142 -8.16 -9.21 1.97
CA GLY A 142 -8.84 -9.98 3.01
C GLY A 142 -8.07 -10.03 4.33
N LEU A 143 -7.23 -9.03 4.58
CA LEU A 143 -6.37 -8.91 5.75
C LEU A 143 -6.88 -7.88 6.77
N SER A 144 -8.16 -7.51 6.71
CA SER A 144 -8.78 -6.53 7.63
C SER A 144 -8.70 -6.97 9.09
N ASP A 145 -8.58 -8.28 9.34
CA ASP A 145 -8.46 -8.89 10.67
C ASP A 145 -7.04 -8.92 11.22
N ILE A 146 -6.04 -8.49 10.47
CA ILE A 146 -4.77 -8.10 11.07
C ILE A 146 -5.08 -6.87 11.92
N ALA A 147 -5.70 -7.15 13.09
CA ALA A 147 -5.92 -6.15 14.11
C ALA A 147 -4.55 -5.84 14.70
N PRO A 148 -3.89 -4.78 14.26
CA PRO A 148 -2.61 -4.44 14.82
C PRO A 148 -2.82 -4.12 16.30
N GLU A 149 -1.79 -4.24 17.08
CA GLU A 149 -1.76 -3.69 18.43
C GLU A 149 -2.29 -2.26 18.48
N THR A 150 -2.15 -1.51 17.36
CA THR A 150 -2.72 -0.19 17.12
C THR A 150 -4.24 -0.15 17.26
N ALA A 151 -5.00 -1.14 16.80
CA ALA A 151 -6.46 -1.11 16.92
C ALA A 151 -6.92 -1.21 18.37
N PHE A 152 -6.31 -2.10 19.16
CA PHE A 152 -6.60 -2.24 20.58
C PHE A 152 -6.14 -1.00 21.38
N THR A 153 -4.93 -0.52 21.09
CA THR A 153 -4.36 0.66 21.75
C THR A 153 -5.17 1.91 21.41
N GLU A 154 -5.62 2.04 20.16
CA GLU A 154 -6.41 3.19 19.73
C GLU A 154 -7.82 3.16 20.32
N ALA A 155 -8.48 2.00 20.40
CA ALA A 155 -9.75 1.87 21.10
C ALA A 155 -9.63 2.28 22.57
N LEU A 156 -8.57 1.85 23.26
CA LEU A 156 -8.29 2.26 24.65
C LEU A 156 -8.06 3.75 24.76
N ARG A 157 -7.27 4.36 23.84
CA ARG A 157 -7.00 5.79 23.81
C ARG A 157 -8.29 6.61 23.61
N ILE A 158 -9.18 6.16 22.72
CA ILE A 158 -10.48 6.80 22.50
C ILE A 158 -11.35 6.71 23.75
N LEU A 159 -11.41 5.54 24.39
CA LEU A 159 -12.18 5.36 25.63
C LEU A 159 -11.66 6.28 26.75
N GLU A 160 -10.35 6.42 26.89
CA GLU A 160 -9.75 7.35 27.86
C GLU A 160 -10.05 8.81 27.52
N LYS A 161 -10.06 9.16 26.24
CA LYS A 161 -10.42 10.49 25.76
C LYS A 161 -11.88 10.81 26.04
N TRP A 162 -12.80 9.86 25.74
CA TRP A 162 -14.22 10.04 26.04
C TRP A 162 -14.47 10.21 27.53
N GLU A 163 -13.82 9.41 28.37
CA GLU A 163 -13.93 9.51 29.83
C GLU A 163 -13.49 10.87 30.36
N LYS A 164 -12.44 11.47 29.80
CA LYS A 164 -11.86 12.73 30.28
C LYS A 164 -12.51 13.99 29.68
N GLU A 165 -12.84 13.94 28.39
CA GLU A 165 -13.18 15.13 27.60
C GLU A 165 -14.61 15.13 27.06
N TYR A 166 -15.27 13.97 26.97
CA TYR A 166 -16.58 13.80 26.35
C TYR A 166 -17.50 12.94 27.22
N SER A 167 -17.80 13.43 28.44
CA SER A 167 -18.56 12.69 29.46
C SER A 167 -19.91 12.18 28.98
N ASP A 168 -20.63 12.95 28.14
CA ASP A 168 -21.94 12.55 27.61
C ASP A 168 -21.82 11.36 26.63
N VAL A 169 -20.78 11.37 25.77
CA VAL A 169 -20.49 10.25 24.86
C VAL A 169 -20.10 9.00 25.65
N TYR A 170 -19.28 9.19 26.67
CA TYR A 170 -18.85 8.11 27.55
C TYR A 170 -20.00 7.49 28.33
N ALA A 171 -20.91 8.28 28.87
CA ALA A 171 -22.11 7.79 29.56
C ALA A 171 -22.99 6.94 28.64
N ARG A 172 -23.27 7.44 27.42
CA ARG A 172 -24.04 6.68 26.42
C ARG A 172 -23.32 5.38 26.02
N PHE A 173 -22.01 5.38 25.92
CA PHE A 173 -21.23 4.18 25.66
C PHE A 173 -21.38 3.15 26.77
N CYS A 174 -21.36 3.57 28.03
CA CYS A 174 -21.60 2.68 29.18
C CYS A 174 -23.02 2.07 29.18
N GLU A 175 -24.03 2.86 28.77
CA GLU A 175 -25.41 2.38 28.61
C GLU A 175 -25.48 1.27 27.54
N TYR A 176 -24.90 1.48 26.34
CA TYR A 176 -24.85 0.45 25.29
C TYR A 176 -24.10 -0.81 25.71
N LEU A 177 -23.01 -0.70 26.50
CA LEU A 177 -22.30 -1.85 27.01
C LEU A 177 -23.15 -2.67 27.97
N THR A 178 -23.99 -2.00 28.80
CA THR A 178 -24.93 -2.68 29.71
C THR A 178 -25.96 -3.52 28.94
N GLU A 179 -26.45 -2.99 27.80
CA GLU A 179 -27.35 -3.76 26.91
C GLU A 179 -26.67 -5.01 26.34
N HIS A 180 -25.34 -4.99 26.16
CA HIS A 180 -24.54 -6.12 25.72
C HIS A 180 -23.98 -6.98 26.87
N GLN A 181 -24.54 -6.85 28.07
CA GLN A 181 -24.17 -7.62 29.25
C GLN A 181 -22.68 -7.54 29.65
N THR A 182 -22.06 -6.40 29.39
CA THR A 182 -20.67 -6.10 29.77
C THR A 182 -20.55 -4.69 30.36
N ASP A 183 -19.40 -4.39 30.94
CA ASP A 183 -19.09 -3.07 31.41
C ASP A 183 -17.79 -2.52 30.81
N VAL A 184 -17.54 -1.22 31.00
CA VAL A 184 -16.39 -0.54 30.41
C VAL A 184 -15.05 -1.01 31.01
N GLN A 185 -15.03 -1.45 32.27
CA GLN A 185 -13.81 -1.94 32.91
C GLN A 185 -13.40 -3.30 32.35
N ASP A 186 -14.38 -4.20 32.19
CA ASP A 186 -14.17 -5.50 31.55
C ASP A 186 -13.79 -5.33 30.07
N LEU A 187 -14.43 -4.41 29.36
CA LEU A 187 -14.04 -4.10 27.97
C LEU A 187 -12.59 -3.58 27.90
N LYS A 188 -12.21 -2.59 28.74
CA LYS A 188 -10.83 -2.07 28.78
C LYS A 188 -9.81 -3.16 29.14
N LYS A 189 -10.14 -4.03 30.09
CA LYS A 189 -9.29 -5.16 30.49
C LYS A 189 -9.09 -6.16 29.32
N ASN A 190 -10.16 -6.49 28.62
CA ASN A 190 -10.14 -7.40 27.49
C ASN A 190 -9.41 -6.80 26.28
N LEU A 191 -9.59 -5.50 25.99
CA LEU A 191 -8.83 -4.80 24.97
C LEU A 191 -7.32 -4.80 25.28
N LYS A 192 -6.92 -4.58 26.56
CA LYS A 192 -5.51 -4.71 26.99
C LYS A 192 -4.95 -6.11 26.78
N ARG A 193 -5.80 -7.15 26.84
CA ARG A 193 -5.44 -8.54 26.58
C ARG A 193 -5.57 -8.94 25.11
N LYS A 194 -5.84 -7.99 24.23
CA LYS A 194 -6.01 -8.17 22.77
C LYS A 194 -7.14 -9.16 22.42
N HIS A 195 -8.24 -9.12 23.18
CA HIS A 195 -9.39 -9.99 22.96
C HIS A 195 -10.21 -9.50 21.76
N LYS A 196 -10.21 -10.27 20.66
CA LYS A 196 -10.81 -9.88 19.37
C LYS A 196 -12.29 -9.50 19.48
N GLN A 197 -13.10 -10.28 20.20
CA GLN A 197 -14.55 -10.01 20.36
C GLN A 197 -14.82 -8.66 21.03
N SER A 198 -13.98 -8.24 21.97
CA SER A 198 -14.10 -6.95 22.63
C SER A 198 -13.75 -5.78 21.70
N LEU A 199 -12.84 -5.98 20.76
CA LEU A 199 -12.55 -5.01 19.72
C LEU A 199 -13.70 -4.91 18.71
N GLU A 200 -14.29 -6.05 18.32
CA GLU A 200 -15.45 -6.05 17.42
C GLU A 200 -16.65 -5.34 18.04
N LEU A 201 -16.93 -5.60 19.32
CA LEU A 201 -17.97 -4.87 20.05
C LEU A 201 -17.71 -3.36 20.07
N PHE A 202 -16.46 -2.95 20.32
CA PHE A 202 -16.10 -1.53 20.26
C PHE A 202 -16.31 -0.94 18.86
N LYS A 203 -15.92 -1.67 17.80
CA LYS A 203 -16.13 -1.24 16.40
C LYS A 203 -17.61 -1.09 16.06
N GLU A 204 -18.47 -1.98 16.56
CA GLU A 204 -19.92 -1.95 16.34
C GLU A 204 -20.56 -0.73 17.02
N LEU A 205 -20.16 -0.41 18.24
CA LEU A 205 -20.73 0.70 19.00
C LEU A 205 -20.18 2.07 18.60
N TYR A 206 -18.97 2.14 18.09
CA TYR A 206 -18.28 3.39 17.74
C TYR A 206 -19.07 4.32 16.79
N PRO A 207 -19.65 3.84 15.67
CA PRO A 207 -20.45 4.65 14.78
C PRO A 207 -21.68 5.29 15.44
N MET A 208 -22.31 4.60 16.39
CA MET A 208 -23.51 5.07 17.09
C MET A 208 -23.22 6.33 17.94
N LEU A 209 -21.96 6.49 18.35
CA LEU A 209 -21.48 7.57 19.21
C LEU A 209 -20.74 8.67 18.47
N THR A 210 -20.39 8.44 17.21
CA THR A 210 -19.56 9.33 16.40
C THR A 210 -20.23 9.77 15.10
N ALA A 211 -21.55 9.95 15.12
CA ALA A 211 -22.37 10.38 13.98
C ALA A 211 -22.14 9.51 12.71
N GLY A 212 -22.03 8.19 12.89
CA GLY A 212 -21.87 7.25 11.78
C GLY A 212 -20.43 7.06 11.31
N SER A 213 -19.43 7.66 11.98
CA SER A 213 -18.02 7.50 11.61
C SER A 213 -17.54 6.07 11.87
N THR A 214 -16.87 5.46 10.90
CA THR A 214 -16.26 4.13 11.08
C THR A 214 -15.01 4.23 11.96
N PHE A 215 -14.80 3.27 12.86
CA PHE A 215 -13.57 3.16 13.63
C PHE A 215 -12.39 2.81 12.71
N MET A 216 -11.44 3.72 12.61
CA MET A 216 -10.27 3.61 11.73
C MET A 216 -8.99 3.80 12.55
N PRO A 217 -8.48 2.78 13.22
CA PRO A 217 -7.34 2.91 14.12
C PRO A 217 -6.08 3.41 13.41
N LEU A 218 -5.87 2.98 12.17
CA LEU A 218 -4.71 3.39 11.39
C LEU A 218 -4.68 4.89 11.07
N MET A 219 -5.84 5.54 10.91
CA MET A 219 -5.92 6.96 10.57
C MET A 219 -5.57 7.90 11.72
N GLN A 220 -5.44 7.38 12.95
CA GLN A 220 -5.19 8.15 14.17
C GLN A 220 -3.83 7.83 14.81
N SER A 221 -3.07 6.91 14.24
CA SER A 221 -1.76 6.50 14.74
C SER A 221 -0.60 7.10 13.94
N GLU A 222 0.59 7.03 14.46
CA GLU A 222 1.81 7.40 13.73
C GLU A 222 2.03 6.45 12.55
N THR A 223 2.21 7.00 11.35
CA THR A 223 2.32 6.25 10.10
C THR A 223 3.43 5.21 10.17
N ILE A 224 4.63 5.61 10.56
CA ILE A 224 5.80 4.72 10.65
C ILE A 224 5.53 3.51 11.56
N ARG A 225 4.98 3.78 12.73
CA ARG A 225 4.65 2.73 13.70
C ARG A 225 3.60 1.77 13.17
N SER A 226 2.59 2.28 12.46
CA SER A 226 1.55 1.46 11.84
C SER A 226 2.14 0.52 10.78
N TYR A 227 2.99 1.03 9.92
CA TYR A 227 3.67 0.21 8.92
C TYR A 227 4.55 -0.86 9.56
N GLN A 228 5.35 -0.52 10.58
CA GLN A 228 6.18 -1.49 11.31
C GLN A 228 5.36 -2.62 11.93
N GLN A 229 4.21 -2.31 12.53
CA GLN A 229 3.34 -3.31 13.16
C GLN A 229 2.67 -4.20 12.12
N ILE A 230 2.17 -3.63 11.02
CA ILE A 230 1.58 -4.41 9.93
C ILE A 230 2.62 -5.30 9.27
N ILE A 231 3.83 -4.82 9.02
CA ILE A 231 4.93 -5.65 8.49
C ILE A 231 5.17 -6.85 9.39
N ARG A 232 5.22 -6.65 10.71
CA ARG A 232 5.39 -7.75 11.65
C ARG A 232 4.27 -8.78 11.54
N SER A 233 3.00 -8.35 11.59
CA SER A 233 1.87 -9.27 11.46
C SER A 233 1.84 -9.99 10.11
N LEU A 234 2.18 -9.31 9.03
CA LEU A 234 2.26 -9.91 7.69
C LEU A 234 3.31 -11.01 7.63
N THR A 235 4.50 -10.76 8.21
CA THR A 235 5.61 -11.72 8.16
C THR A 235 5.45 -12.88 9.14
N GLU A 236 4.88 -12.65 10.31
CA GLU A 236 4.73 -13.67 11.34
C GLU A 236 3.46 -14.55 11.15
N GLU A 237 2.36 -13.99 10.61
CA GLU A 237 1.05 -14.64 10.64
C GLU A 237 0.44 -14.90 9.25
N CYS A 238 0.83 -14.12 8.21
CA CYS A 238 0.11 -14.11 6.94
C CYS A 238 0.88 -14.65 5.74
N GLY A 239 2.14 -15.06 5.93
CA GLY A 239 2.98 -15.62 4.87
C GLY A 239 3.41 -14.62 3.80
N TYR A 240 3.46 -13.33 4.14
CA TYR A 240 4.09 -12.29 3.33
C TYR A 240 5.51 -12.02 3.82
N GLU A 241 6.41 -11.65 2.90
CA GLU A 241 7.76 -11.18 3.25
C GLU A 241 7.75 -9.72 3.73
N GLY A 242 6.74 -8.94 3.31
CA GLY A 242 6.63 -7.53 3.66
C GLY A 242 5.64 -6.77 2.80
N ILE A 243 5.91 -5.47 2.61
CA ILE A 243 5.08 -4.52 1.87
C ILE A 243 5.87 -3.93 0.71
N PHE A 244 5.23 -3.77 -0.44
CA PHE A 244 5.75 -3.02 -1.59
C PHE A 244 4.85 -1.83 -1.88
N ILE A 245 5.34 -0.61 -1.56
CA ILE A 245 4.59 0.64 -1.74
C ILE A 245 4.93 1.24 -3.10
N ILE A 246 3.90 1.62 -3.85
CA ILE A 246 4.05 2.43 -5.07
C ILE A 246 3.22 3.70 -4.90
N PHE A 247 3.90 4.85 -4.95
CA PHE A 247 3.25 6.15 -5.05
C PHE A 247 3.24 6.58 -6.52
N ASP A 248 2.18 6.18 -7.24
CA ASP A 248 1.99 6.62 -8.62
C ASP A 248 1.58 8.11 -8.65
N GLU A 249 1.98 8.80 -9.70
CA GLU A 249 1.71 10.24 -9.87
C GLU A 249 2.28 11.15 -8.74
N PHE A 250 3.39 10.77 -8.10
CA PHE A 250 4.06 11.57 -7.08
C PHE A 250 4.36 13.01 -7.53
N SER A 251 4.65 13.20 -8.82
CA SER A 251 4.81 14.54 -9.42
C SER A 251 3.60 15.44 -9.21
N LYS A 252 2.38 14.91 -9.40
CA LYS A 252 1.14 15.67 -9.22
C LYS A 252 0.94 16.07 -7.75
N TYR A 253 1.36 15.20 -6.84
CA TYR A 253 1.33 15.53 -5.43
C TYR A 253 2.21 16.73 -5.11
N ILE A 254 3.46 16.75 -5.59
CA ILE A 254 4.37 17.88 -5.37
C ILE A 254 3.85 19.17 -6.04
N GLU A 255 3.37 19.08 -7.30
CA GLU A 255 2.85 20.22 -8.04
C GLU A 255 1.57 20.83 -7.46
N GLY A 256 0.73 20.01 -6.85
CA GLY A 256 -0.57 20.42 -6.27
C GLY A 256 -0.51 20.83 -4.81
N HIS A 257 0.65 20.77 -4.18
CA HIS A 257 0.76 21.01 -2.74
C HIS A 257 0.86 22.50 -2.41
N GLU A 258 -0.06 22.99 -1.57
CA GLU A 258 0.06 24.33 -0.98
C GLU A 258 1.25 24.37 -0.01
N LYS A 259 1.94 25.53 0.10
CA LYS A 259 3.15 25.68 0.92
C LYS A 259 2.96 25.38 2.41
N SER A 260 1.74 25.44 2.93
CA SER A 260 1.42 25.09 4.32
C SER A 260 1.32 23.57 4.47
N GLY A 261 2.16 22.97 5.31
CA GLY A 261 2.22 21.51 5.57
C GLY A 261 3.24 20.74 4.73
N PHE A 262 3.80 21.32 3.67
CA PHE A 262 4.75 20.64 2.79
C PHE A 262 5.99 20.11 3.54
N ALA A 263 6.51 20.86 4.51
CA ALA A 263 7.67 20.42 5.29
C ALA A 263 7.39 19.18 6.15
N GLU A 264 6.18 19.09 6.71
CA GLU A 264 5.75 17.94 7.51
C GLU A 264 5.55 16.70 6.63
N ASP A 265 4.95 16.89 5.45
CA ASP A 265 4.75 15.82 4.50
C ASP A 265 6.08 15.31 3.92
N MET A 266 7.04 16.19 3.64
CA MET A 266 8.40 15.79 3.23
C MET A 266 9.12 15.02 4.34
N LYS A 267 8.94 15.41 5.60
CA LYS A 267 9.47 14.65 6.73
C LYS A 267 8.85 13.26 6.80
N THR A 268 7.54 13.13 6.65
CA THR A 268 6.87 11.82 6.60
C THR A 268 7.42 10.93 5.49
N LEU A 269 7.65 11.49 4.29
CA LEU A 269 8.28 10.78 3.19
C LEU A 269 9.71 10.33 3.52
N GLN A 270 10.51 11.21 4.12
CA GLN A 270 11.85 10.89 4.57
C GLN A 270 11.83 9.74 5.57
N ASP A 271 10.98 9.81 6.60
CA ASP A 271 10.84 8.77 7.62
C ASP A 271 10.43 7.42 7.00
N MET A 272 9.55 7.44 5.96
CA MET A 272 9.18 6.22 5.22
C MET A 272 10.35 5.65 4.38
N CYS A 273 11.13 6.50 3.75
CA CYS A 273 12.34 6.06 3.03
C CYS A 273 13.37 5.45 4.00
N GLU A 274 13.60 6.08 5.15
CA GLU A 274 14.49 5.56 6.19
C GLU A 274 13.99 4.21 6.75
N LEU A 275 12.67 4.08 6.95
CA LEU A 275 12.07 2.81 7.32
C LEU A 275 12.31 1.74 6.25
N ALA A 276 12.13 2.06 4.97
CA ALA A 276 12.37 1.13 3.88
C ALA A 276 13.83 0.65 3.87
N GLU A 277 14.79 1.57 3.91
CA GLU A 277 16.23 1.25 3.90
C GLU A 277 16.67 0.44 5.12
N SER A 278 16.03 0.62 6.28
CA SER A 278 16.33 -0.10 7.53
C SER A 278 15.52 -1.39 7.74
N SER A 279 14.58 -1.72 6.85
CA SER A 279 13.58 -2.78 7.05
C SER A 279 14.07 -4.20 6.77
N ASP A 280 15.31 -4.39 6.35
CA ASP A 280 15.85 -5.71 5.97
C ASP A 280 14.95 -6.42 4.93
N GLN A 281 14.72 -5.77 3.80
CA GLN A 281 13.91 -6.24 2.66
C GLN A 281 12.40 -6.43 2.98
N LYS A 282 11.90 -5.95 4.10
CA LYS A 282 10.48 -6.09 4.46
C LYS A 282 9.61 -4.93 3.98
N LEU A 283 10.22 -3.82 3.57
CA LEU A 283 9.52 -2.67 3.02
C LEU A 283 10.26 -2.10 1.82
N PHE A 284 9.53 -1.95 0.72
CA PHE A 284 10.01 -1.23 -0.47
C PHE A 284 9.11 -0.05 -0.73
N PHE A 285 9.70 1.08 -1.11
CA PHE A 285 8.96 2.29 -1.41
C PHE A 285 9.41 2.89 -2.76
N THR A 286 8.51 2.89 -3.74
CA THR A 286 8.76 3.44 -5.07
C THR A 286 7.84 4.63 -5.33
N MET A 287 8.43 5.77 -5.62
CA MET A 287 7.73 6.97 -6.08
C MET A 287 7.86 7.11 -7.59
N VAL A 288 6.80 7.49 -8.29
CA VAL A 288 6.81 7.69 -9.74
C VAL A 288 6.74 9.16 -10.09
N ALA A 289 7.78 9.65 -10.77
CA ALA A 289 7.88 11.04 -11.19
C ALA A 289 7.97 11.18 -12.72
N HIS A 290 7.51 12.33 -13.23
CA HIS A 290 7.57 12.62 -14.67
C HIS A 290 8.80 13.41 -15.06
N LYS A 291 9.34 14.19 -14.10
CA LYS A 291 10.54 15.03 -14.24
C LYS A 291 11.48 14.75 -13.07
N SER A 292 12.70 15.22 -13.18
CA SER A 292 13.64 15.23 -12.06
C SER A 292 13.07 16.05 -10.90
N ILE A 293 13.31 15.60 -9.66
CA ILE A 293 12.85 16.31 -8.45
C ILE A 293 13.39 17.74 -8.43
N HIS A 294 14.59 17.98 -8.94
CA HIS A 294 15.17 19.33 -9.07
C HIS A 294 14.42 20.27 -10.00
N GLU A 295 13.51 19.78 -10.84
CA GLU A 295 12.70 20.59 -11.73
C GLU A 295 11.39 21.08 -11.10
N TYR A 296 11.12 20.67 -9.86
CA TYR A 296 9.94 21.09 -9.07
C TYR A 296 10.28 22.16 -8.00
N THR A 297 11.56 22.48 -7.85
CA THR A 297 12.09 23.57 -6.98
C THR A 297 12.34 24.86 -7.83
#